data_e6f8569e0f5106d3c60101547e47ea1e
#
_entry.id   e6f8569e0f5106d3c60101547e47ea1e
#
_cell.length_a   1.000
_cell.length_b   1.000
_cell.length_c   1.000
_cell.angle_alpha   90.00
_cell.angle_beta   90.00
_cell.angle_gamma   90.00
#
_symmetry.space_group_name_H-M   'P 1'
#
loop_
_entity.id
_entity.type
_entity.pdbx_description
1 polymer ?
#
loop_
_entity_poly.entity_id
_entity_poly.type
_entity_poly.pdbx_seq_one_letter_code
_entity_poly.pdbx_strand_id
1 'polypeptide(L)'
;MINSREVVIVDAVRSATAKPNSRLSRFHVTDLLGNVLQSLFERNNVDPNSVDHVAGGCIAQVGEQANNVTRTAWLAAGLPLHVGASTTSTQCGSGQHANTWAHSLIGAGMADIVVVCGVESMSHVPMASQIPLDDNGHAYLGERYTDRYKEMYDPTNQLEGAERIAAKW
;
A
#
# COMPACT_ATOMS: atom_id res chain seq x y z
N MET A 1 -31.80 11.44 3.22
CA MET A 1 -30.74 11.71 2.25
C MET A 1 -29.45 11.83 3.06
N ILE A 2 -28.48 10.96 2.85
CA ILE A 2 -27.15 11.10 3.45
C ILE A 2 -26.52 12.30 2.74
N ASN A 3 -26.31 13.38 3.48
CA ASN A 3 -25.63 14.55 2.97
C ASN A 3 -24.13 14.18 2.90
N SER A 4 -23.68 13.63 1.78
CA SER A 4 -22.26 13.30 1.60
C SER A 4 -21.43 14.59 1.55
N ARG A 5 -20.40 14.69 2.37
CA ARG A 5 -19.46 15.79 2.30
C ARG A 5 -18.74 15.76 0.95
N GLU A 6 -18.46 16.92 0.41
CA GLU A 6 -17.54 17.04 -0.73
C GLU A 6 -16.13 16.66 -0.28
N VAL A 7 -15.47 15.76 -1.02
CA VAL A 7 -14.12 15.30 -0.74
C VAL A 7 -13.18 15.84 -1.82
N VAL A 8 -12.15 16.53 -1.41
CA VAL A 8 -11.18 17.17 -2.31
C VAL A 8 -9.76 16.65 -2.05
N ILE A 9 -8.92 16.64 -3.06
CA ILE A 9 -7.49 16.39 -2.94
C ILE A 9 -6.78 17.74 -2.83
N VAL A 10 -6.07 17.97 -1.73
CA VAL A 10 -5.39 19.23 -1.45
C VAL A 10 -4.01 19.28 -2.09
N ASP A 11 -3.23 18.20 -1.98
CA ASP A 11 -1.89 18.08 -2.58
C ASP A 11 -1.54 16.62 -2.85
N ALA A 12 -0.51 16.39 -3.67
CA ALA A 12 0.04 15.08 -3.96
C ALA A 12 1.54 15.17 -4.26
N VAL A 13 2.31 14.29 -3.64
CA VAL A 13 3.77 14.19 -3.82
C VAL A 13 4.18 12.75 -4.04
N ARG A 14 5.33 12.54 -4.64
CA ARG A 14 5.96 11.23 -4.77
C ARG A 14 7.47 11.32 -4.78
N SER A 15 8.14 10.23 -4.46
CA SER A 15 9.56 10.05 -4.76
C SER A 15 9.79 9.86 -6.27
N ALA A 16 11.03 9.92 -6.71
CA ALA A 16 11.41 9.44 -8.02
C ALA A 16 11.10 7.94 -8.15
N THR A 17 10.73 7.49 -9.35
CA THR A 17 10.70 6.06 -9.67
C THR A 17 12.11 5.58 -9.97
N ALA A 18 12.53 4.50 -9.34
CA ALA A 18 13.88 3.99 -9.48
C ALA A 18 13.91 2.57 -10.07
N LYS A 19 14.98 2.26 -10.79
CA LYS A 19 15.24 0.88 -11.23
C LYS A 19 15.60 0.01 -10.01
N PRO A 20 15.34 -1.30 -10.07
CA PRO A 20 15.81 -2.23 -9.04
C PRO A 20 17.32 -2.05 -8.75
N ASN A 21 17.69 -2.18 -7.48
CA ASN A 21 19.07 -2.06 -6.99
C ASN A 21 19.79 -0.74 -7.35
N SER A 22 19.03 0.35 -7.55
CA SER A 22 19.56 1.67 -7.84
C SER A 22 19.63 2.55 -6.57
N ARG A 23 19.71 3.89 -6.74
CA ARG A 23 19.91 4.82 -5.62
C ARG A 23 18.88 4.71 -4.50
N LEU A 24 17.60 4.46 -4.83
CA LEU A 24 16.54 4.36 -3.82
C LEU A 24 16.62 3.06 -3.02
N SER A 25 17.24 2.00 -3.54
CA SER A 25 17.46 0.76 -2.78
C SER A 25 18.44 0.87 -1.61
N ARG A 26 19.01 2.04 -1.37
CA ARG A 26 19.85 2.30 -0.19
C ARG A 26 19.05 2.70 1.04
N PHE A 27 17.77 3.05 0.86
CA PHE A 27 16.90 3.52 1.92
C PHE A 27 16.05 2.37 2.43
N HIS A 28 15.92 2.29 3.74
CA HIS A 28 14.90 1.48 4.36
C HIS A 28 13.51 1.97 3.91
N VAL A 29 12.57 1.06 3.72
CA VAL A 29 11.26 1.39 3.14
C VAL A 29 10.50 2.44 3.97
N THR A 30 10.62 2.37 5.29
CA THR A 30 9.96 3.34 6.19
C THR A 30 10.56 4.74 6.09
N ASP A 31 11.88 4.85 5.90
CA ASP A 31 12.54 6.14 5.71
C ASP A 31 12.17 6.74 4.35
N LEU A 32 12.08 5.90 3.32
CA LEU A 32 11.67 6.34 1.98
C LEU A 32 10.26 6.93 2.01
N LEU A 33 9.29 6.24 2.61
CA LEU A 33 7.94 6.76 2.77
C LEU A 33 7.90 7.94 3.75
N GLY A 34 8.64 7.88 4.85
CA GLY A 34 8.70 8.95 5.84
C GLY A 34 9.16 10.28 5.24
N ASN A 35 10.20 10.27 4.39
CA ASN A 35 10.67 11.47 3.69
C ASN A 35 9.60 12.03 2.73
N VAL A 36 8.84 11.18 2.07
CA VAL A 36 7.73 11.62 1.20
C VAL A 36 6.62 12.27 2.02
N LEU A 37 6.28 11.68 3.18
CA LEU A 37 5.29 12.24 4.10
C LEU A 37 5.73 13.59 4.66
N GLN A 38 6.99 13.73 5.09
CA GLN A 38 7.55 15.02 5.53
C GLN A 38 7.44 16.07 4.43
N SER A 39 7.87 15.73 3.21
CA SER A 39 7.80 16.63 2.07
C SER A 39 6.38 17.08 1.72
N LEU A 40 5.38 16.23 1.96
CA LEU A 40 3.97 16.59 1.79
C LEU A 40 3.59 17.72 2.74
N PHE A 41 3.93 17.63 4.01
CA PHE A 41 3.60 18.66 5.00
C PHE A 41 4.45 19.93 4.87
N GLU A 42 5.71 19.81 4.45
CA GLU A 42 6.57 20.97 4.17
C GLU A 42 6.07 21.84 3.01
N ARG A 43 5.32 21.24 2.07
CA ARG A 43 4.81 21.95 0.88
C ARG A 43 3.49 22.67 1.09
N ASN A 44 2.75 22.30 2.10
CA ASN A 44 1.44 22.86 2.37
C ASN A 44 1.34 23.31 3.84
N ASN A 45 0.31 24.07 4.14
CA ASN A 45 0.10 24.60 5.49
C ASN A 45 -0.81 23.71 6.35
N VAL A 46 -0.94 22.43 6.03
CA VAL A 46 -1.73 21.48 6.84
C VAL A 46 -0.91 21.10 8.08
N ASP A 47 -1.46 21.33 9.26
CA ASP A 47 -0.86 20.85 10.50
C ASP A 47 -0.98 19.33 10.59
N PRO A 48 0.13 18.58 10.71
CA PRO A 48 0.08 17.13 10.87
C PRO A 48 -0.77 16.67 12.08
N ASN A 49 -0.94 17.51 13.09
CA ASN A 49 -1.77 17.22 14.25
C ASN A 49 -3.28 17.22 13.93
N SER A 50 -3.69 17.83 12.83
CA SER A 50 -5.09 17.84 12.38
C SER A 50 -5.48 16.63 11.53
N VAL A 51 -4.54 15.72 11.25
CA VAL A 51 -4.80 14.51 10.50
C VAL A 51 -5.53 13.49 11.36
N ASP A 52 -6.65 12.99 10.89
CA ASP A 52 -7.46 11.99 11.60
C ASP A 52 -6.96 10.56 11.37
N HIS A 53 -6.50 10.27 10.15
CA HIS A 53 -6.05 8.94 9.79
C HIS A 53 -5.07 8.94 8.61
N VAL A 54 -4.23 7.91 8.54
CA VAL A 54 -3.34 7.64 7.40
C VAL A 54 -3.72 6.31 6.77
N ALA A 55 -4.14 6.34 5.52
CA ALA A 55 -4.47 5.16 4.72
C ALA A 55 -3.33 4.84 3.76
N GLY A 56 -2.67 3.72 3.94
CA GLY A 56 -1.53 3.31 3.10
C GLY A 56 -1.79 2.07 2.26
N GLY A 57 -1.15 2.00 1.11
CA GLY A 57 -1.11 0.82 0.24
C GLY A 57 0.28 0.18 0.22
N CYS A 58 0.34 -1.14 0.43
CA CYS A 58 1.55 -1.95 0.26
C CYS A 58 1.15 -3.38 -0.06
N ILE A 59 1.78 -3.99 -1.07
CA ILE A 59 1.41 -5.35 -1.52
C ILE A 59 2.06 -6.40 -0.63
N ALA A 60 3.39 -6.43 -0.59
CA ALA A 60 4.16 -7.45 0.09
C ALA A 60 4.46 -7.03 1.54
N GLN A 61 3.49 -7.24 2.44
CA GLN A 61 3.62 -6.85 3.84
C GLN A 61 4.45 -7.86 4.66
N VAL A 62 5.70 -8.06 4.25
CA VAL A 62 6.70 -8.92 4.89
C VAL A 62 8.04 -8.19 5.02
N GLY A 63 8.94 -8.70 5.86
CA GLY A 63 10.24 -8.06 6.08
C GLY A 63 10.11 -6.60 6.51
N GLU A 64 10.80 -5.69 5.86
CA GLU A 64 10.75 -4.25 6.14
C GLU A 64 9.37 -3.63 5.95
N GLN A 65 8.50 -4.28 5.18
CA GLN A 65 7.14 -3.82 4.88
C GLN A 65 6.08 -4.47 5.77
N ALA A 66 6.49 -5.31 6.73
CA ALA A 66 5.59 -5.97 7.67
C ALA A 66 5.03 -5.02 8.74
N ASN A 67 4.06 -5.53 9.51
CA ASN A 67 3.54 -4.87 10.71
C ASN A 67 3.08 -3.43 10.52
N ASN A 68 2.29 -3.17 9.48
CA ASN A 68 1.75 -1.85 9.20
C ASN A 68 2.85 -0.81 8.86
N VAL A 69 3.49 -1.02 7.72
CA VAL A 69 4.56 -0.14 7.21
C VAL A 69 4.14 1.33 7.16
N THR A 70 2.87 1.61 6.88
CA THR A 70 2.30 2.98 6.88
C THR A 70 2.47 3.65 8.24
N ARG A 71 2.10 2.94 9.31
CA ARG A 71 2.24 3.44 10.67
C ARG A 71 3.71 3.62 11.05
N THR A 72 4.54 2.65 10.71
CA THR A 72 5.98 2.72 11.01
C THR A 72 6.64 3.89 10.30
N ALA A 73 6.31 4.14 9.03
CA ALA A 73 6.83 5.27 8.26
C ALA A 73 6.34 6.62 8.80
N TRP A 74 5.07 6.71 9.20
CA TRP A 74 4.51 7.91 9.85
C TRP A 74 5.31 8.29 11.10
N LEU A 75 5.57 7.30 11.96
CA LEU A 75 6.34 7.51 13.20
C LEU A 75 7.83 7.78 12.93
N ALA A 76 8.44 7.09 11.97
CA ALA A 76 9.83 7.34 11.57
C ALA A 76 10.03 8.75 11.01
N ALA A 77 9.00 9.33 10.40
CA ALA A 77 9.00 10.72 9.97
C ALA A 77 8.87 11.74 11.10
N GLY A 78 8.75 11.31 12.37
CA GLY A 78 8.53 12.18 13.51
C GLY A 78 7.15 12.83 13.57
N LEU A 79 6.17 12.27 12.82
CA LEU A 79 4.81 12.79 12.75
C LEU A 79 3.98 12.39 13.98
N PRO A 80 2.85 13.05 14.26
CA PRO A 80 2.14 12.96 15.54
C PRO A 80 1.74 11.53 15.94
N LEU A 81 2.03 11.15 17.17
CA LEU A 81 1.79 9.82 17.72
C LEU A 81 0.31 9.43 17.79
N HIS A 82 -0.58 10.40 17.99
CA HIS A 82 -2.02 10.15 18.15
C HIS A 82 -2.74 9.78 16.84
N VAL A 83 -2.15 10.11 15.68
CA VAL A 83 -2.75 9.84 14.38
C VAL A 83 -2.66 8.35 14.06
N GLY A 84 -3.79 7.68 13.90
CA GLY A 84 -3.87 6.28 13.51
C GLY A 84 -3.47 6.07 12.05
N ALA A 85 -2.89 4.90 11.75
CA ALA A 85 -2.57 4.54 10.37
C ALA A 85 -2.88 3.07 10.11
N SER A 86 -3.20 2.74 8.87
CA SER A 86 -3.47 1.37 8.43
C SER A 86 -2.87 1.11 7.05
N THR A 87 -2.43 -0.12 6.84
CA THR A 87 -1.91 -0.56 5.54
C THR A 87 -2.86 -1.58 4.92
N THR A 88 -3.24 -1.36 3.66
CA THR A 88 -4.11 -2.26 2.91
C THR A 88 -3.37 -2.90 1.74
N SER A 89 -3.79 -4.10 1.35
CA SER A 89 -3.34 -4.76 0.13
C SER A 89 -4.53 -5.26 -0.69
N THR A 90 -4.63 -4.71 -1.89
CA THR A 90 -5.47 -5.20 -3.00
C THR A 90 -4.60 -5.36 -4.24
N GLN A 91 -3.44 -5.96 -4.08
CA GLN A 91 -2.37 -6.06 -5.07
C GLN A 91 -2.06 -4.70 -5.71
N CYS A 92 -1.97 -4.62 -7.04
CA CYS A 92 -1.65 -3.40 -7.78
C CYS A 92 -2.68 -2.27 -7.56
N GLY A 93 -3.86 -2.57 -7.03
CA GLY A 93 -4.91 -1.61 -6.68
C GLY A 93 -4.78 -1.01 -5.27
N SER A 94 -3.76 -1.36 -4.48
CA SER A 94 -3.65 -0.98 -3.08
C SER A 94 -3.71 0.53 -2.85
N GLY A 95 -3.01 1.32 -3.66
CA GLY A 95 -3.04 2.78 -3.58
C GLY A 95 -4.42 3.37 -3.93
N GLN A 96 -5.09 2.82 -4.94
CA GLN A 96 -6.46 3.23 -5.28
C GLN A 96 -7.44 2.86 -4.18
N HIS A 97 -7.28 1.68 -3.58
CA HIS A 97 -8.11 1.26 -2.46
C HIS A 97 -7.94 2.19 -1.25
N ALA A 98 -6.70 2.58 -0.92
CA ALA A 98 -6.42 3.57 0.12
C ALA A 98 -7.12 4.92 -0.15
N ASN A 99 -7.13 5.40 -1.41
CA ASN A 99 -7.88 6.59 -1.81
C ASN A 99 -9.40 6.42 -1.63
N THR A 100 -9.95 5.30 -2.07
CA THR A 100 -11.39 5.00 -1.90
C THR A 100 -11.78 4.97 -0.43
N TRP A 101 -10.92 4.39 0.40
CA TRP A 101 -11.14 4.33 1.84
C TRP A 101 -11.12 5.72 2.47
N ALA A 102 -10.12 6.55 2.16
CA ALA A 102 -10.05 7.93 2.62
C ALA A 102 -11.30 8.74 2.21
N HIS A 103 -11.69 8.63 0.93
CA HIS A 103 -12.92 9.24 0.43
C HIS A 103 -14.14 8.82 1.24
N SER A 104 -14.25 7.53 1.57
CA SER A 104 -15.37 6.98 2.33
C SER A 104 -15.40 7.51 3.77
N LEU A 105 -14.25 7.60 4.44
CA LEU A 105 -14.16 8.15 5.80
C LEU A 105 -14.59 9.61 5.86
N ILE A 106 -14.11 10.44 4.94
CA ILE A 106 -14.45 11.85 4.87
C ILE A 106 -15.92 12.04 4.45
N GLY A 107 -16.37 11.34 3.41
CA GLY A 107 -17.72 11.41 2.91
C GLY A 107 -18.77 10.98 3.93
N ALA A 108 -18.44 10.02 4.81
CA ALA A 108 -19.29 9.59 5.92
C ALA A 108 -19.20 10.51 7.16
N GLY A 109 -18.34 11.52 7.16
CA GLY A 109 -18.13 12.42 8.30
C GLY A 109 -17.37 11.78 9.47
N MET A 110 -16.64 10.69 9.23
CA MET A 110 -15.83 10.00 10.24
C MET A 110 -14.43 10.60 10.37
N ALA A 111 -14.00 11.37 9.38
CA ALA A 111 -12.74 12.09 9.35
C ALA A 111 -12.92 13.41 8.59
N ASP A 112 -12.08 14.38 8.86
CA ASP A 112 -12.00 15.64 8.13
C ASP A 112 -10.76 15.68 7.22
N ILE A 113 -9.63 15.14 7.69
CA ILE A 113 -8.37 15.09 6.95
C ILE A 113 -7.77 13.68 7.01
N VAL A 114 -7.59 13.07 5.84
CA VAL A 114 -6.94 11.78 5.70
C VAL A 114 -5.75 11.88 4.77
N VAL A 115 -4.59 11.41 5.22
CA VAL A 115 -3.42 11.25 4.37
C VAL A 115 -3.48 9.89 3.68
N VAL A 116 -3.33 9.90 2.36
CA VAL A 116 -3.23 8.66 1.57
C VAL A 116 -1.79 8.50 1.11
N CYS A 117 -1.23 7.31 1.27
CA CYS A 117 0.13 7.03 0.85
C CYS A 117 0.30 5.59 0.38
N GLY A 118 1.51 5.25 -0.06
CA GLY A 118 1.89 3.88 -0.40
C GLY A 118 3.38 3.77 -0.62
N VAL A 119 3.90 2.58 -0.41
CA VAL A 119 5.31 2.28 -0.64
C VAL A 119 5.47 0.82 -1.03
N GLU A 120 6.43 0.56 -1.91
CA GLU A 120 6.83 -0.79 -2.29
C GLU A 120 8.32 -0.78 -2.69
N SER A 121 9.15 -1.50 -1.96
CA SER A 121 10.58 -1.64 -2.23
C SER A 121 10.90 -3.04 -2.73
N MET A 122 10.73 -3.28 -4.02
CA MET A 122 10.97 -4.60 -4.62
C MET A 122 12.45 -4.99 -4.69
N SER A 123 13.37 -4.08 -4.38
CA SER A 123 14.80 -4.40 -4.19
C SER A 123 15.07 -5.10 -2.87
N HIS A 124 14.31 -4.80 -1.81
CA HIS A 124 14.46 -5.39 -0.48
C HIS A 124 13.45 -6.49 -0.23
N VAL A 125 12.23 -6.28 -0.70
CA VAL A 125 11.12 -7.24 -0.60
C VAL A 125 10.68 -7.61 -2.02
N PRO A 126 11.30 -8.63 -2.63
CA PRO A 126 11.00 -9.05 -4.00
C PRO A 126 9.52 -9.40 -4.19
N MET A 127 9.05 -9.28 -5.43
CA MET A 127 7.70 -9.67 -5.80
C MET A 127 7.41 -11.11 -5.36
N ALA A 128 6.23 -11.36 -4.83
CA ALA A 128 5.76 -12.63 -4.28
C ALA A 128 6.41 -13.08 -2.96
N SER A 129 7.22 -12.26 -2.29
CA SER A 129 7.80 -12.59 -0.98
C SER A 129 6.77 -12.94 0.10
N GLN A 130 5.51 -12.53 -0.06
CA GLN A 130 4.41 -12.92 0.82
C GLN A 130 3.95 -14.37 0.62
N ILE A 131 4.48 -15.06 -0.38
CA ILE A 131 4.24 -16.48 -0.66
C ILE A 131 5.61 -17.18 -0.70
N PRO A 132 6.26 -17.35 0.46
CA PRO A 132 7.56 -17.97 0.49
C PRO A 132 7.46 -19.44 0.07
N LEU A 133 8.35 -19.85 -0.82
CA LEU A 133 8.46 -21.21 -1.30
C LEU A 133 9.68 -21.90 -0.67
N ASP A 134 9.60 -23.21 -0.44
CA ASP A 134 10.74 -24.03 -0.08
C ASP A 134 11.64 -24.31 -1.31
N ASP A 135 12.73 -25.03 -1.10
CA ASP A 135 13.71 -25.38 -2.14
C ASP A 135 13.09 -26.23 -3.28
N ASN A 136 11.93 -26.85 -3.06
CA ASN A 136 11.20 -27.65 -4.02
C ASN A 136 10.05 -26.88 -4.70
N GLY A 137 9.88 -25.60 -4.35
CA GLY A 137 8.83 -24.72 -4.89
C GLY A 137 7.46 -24.91 -4.22
N HIS A 138 7.38 -25.54 -3.05
CA HIS A 138 6.14 -25.67 -2.30
C HIS A 138 5.94 -24.46 -1.37
N ALA A 139 4.70 -24.08 -1.14
CA ALA A 139 4.35 -22.99 -0.25
C ALA A 139 4.78 -23.30 1.21
N TYR A 140 5.74 -22.54 1.72
CA TYR A 140 6.34 -22.76 3.05
C TYR A 140 5.36 -22.60 4.21
N LEU A 141 4.39 -21.71 4.08
CA LEU A 141 3.39 -21.42 5.12
C LEU A 141 2.00 -22.02 4.82
N GLY A 142 1.91 -22.95 3.90
CA GLY A 142 0.68 -23.61 3.49
C GLY A 142 0.22 -23.24 2.07
N GLU A 143 -0.62 -24.09 1.53
CA GLU A 143 -1.14 -23.93 0.17
C GLU A 143 -2.05 -22.70 0.04
N ARG A 144 -1.83 -21.93 -1.03
CA ARG A 144 -2.63 -20.72 -1.32
C ARG A 144 -4.08 -21.05 -1.65
N TYR A 145 -4.31 -22.16 -2.34
CA TYR A 145 -5.63 -22.55 -2.84
C TYR A 145 -6.04 -23.90 -2.27
N THR A 146 -7.25 -23.95 -1.71
CA THR A 146 -7.87 -25.21 -1.28
C THR A 146 -8.31 -26.06 -2.49
N ASP A 147 -8.53 -27.36 -2.27
CA ASP A 147 -9.06 -28.22 -3.33
C ASP A 147 -10.44 -27.74 -3.81
N ARG A 148 -11.30 -27.28 -2.88
CA ARG A 148 -12.58 -26.68 -3.22
C ARG A 148 -12.44 -25.46 -4.14
N TYR A 149 -11.40 -24.63 -3.96
CA TYR A 149 -11.15 -23.51 -4.86
C TYR A 149 -10.75 -24.00 -6.26
N LYS A 150 -9.88 -25.02 -6.32
CA LYS A 150 -9.38 -25.60 -7.58
C LYS A 150 -10.48 -26.34 -8.36
N GLU A 151 -11.51 -26.88 -7.68
CA GLU A 151 -12.70 -27.47 -8.33
C GLU A 151 -13.58 -26.43 -9.01
N MET A 152 -13.64 -25.21 -8.46
CA MET A 152 -14.51 -24.13 -8.99
C MET A 152 -13.79 -23.20 -9.97
N TYR A 153 -12.51 -23.01 -9.79
CA TYR A 153 -11.71 -22.04 -10.52
C TYR A 153 -10.37 -22.64 -10.92
N ASP A 154 -9.95 -22.37 -12.14
CA ASP A 154 -8.61 -22.72 -12.63
C ASP A 154 -7.60 -21.68 -12.16
N PRO A 155 -6.74 -22.00 -11.17
CA PRO A 155 -5.77 -21.03 -10.67
C PRO A 155 -4.84 -20.56 -11.77
N THR A 156 -4.66 -19.26 -11.87
CA THR A 156 -3.77 -18.65 -12.86
C THR A 156 -2.99 -17.48 -12.23
N ASN A 157 -1.93 -17.08 -12.88
CA ASN A 157 -1.18 -15.87 -12.56
C ASN A 157 -1.52 -14.76 -13.58
N GLN A 158 -1.03 -13.56 -13.31
CA GLN A 158 -1.33 -12.38 -14.13
C GLN A 158 -0.89 -12.55 -15.59
N LEU A 159 0.28 -13.15 -15.83
CA LEU A 159 0.83 -13.31 -17.18
C LEU A 159 0.03 -14.34 -17.96
N GLU A 160 -0.21 -15.50 -17.37
CA GLU A 160 -1.04 -16.55 -17.99
C GLU A 160 -2.48 -16.08 -18.20
N GLY A 161 -3.06 -15.34 -17.25
CA GLY A 161 -4.38 -14.75 -17.41
C GLY A 161 -4.47 -13.79 -18.61
N ALA A 162 -3.42 -12.97 -18.80
CA ALA A 162 -3.33 -12.06 -19.95
C ALA A 162 -3.24 -12.84 -21.29
N GLU A 163 -2.42 -13.90 -21.34
CA GLU A 163 -2.31 -14.75 -22.53
C GLU A 163 -3.62 -15.48 -22.86
N ARG A 164 -4.34 -15.97 -21.86
CA ARG A 164 -5.67 -16.58 -22.03
C ARG A 164 -6.68 -15.58 -22.60
N ILE A 165 -6.63 -14.32 -22.17
CA ILE A 165 -7.48 -13.25 -22.71
C ILE A 165 -7.09 -12.99 -24.17
N ALA A 166 -5.81 -12.80 -24.47
CA ALA A 166 -5.33 -12.56 -25.83
C ALA A 166 -5.66 -13.72 -26.80
N ALA A 167 -5.64 -14.97 -26.32
CA ALA A 167 -6.01 -16.12 -27.13
C ALA A 167 -7.53 -16.20 -27.42
N LYS A 168 -8.34 -15.60 -26.56
CA LYS A 168 -9.81 -15.62 -26.68
C LYS A 168 -10.37 -14.49 -27.55
N TRP A 169 -9.73 -13.31 -27.51
CA TRP A 169 -10.20 -12.05 -28.11
C TRP A 169 -9.23 -11.50 -29.15
#